data_1660644c30c6a64c11dc98c16e61b8d1
#
_entry.id   1660644c30c6a64c11dc98c16e61b8d1
#
_cell.length_a   1.000
_cell.length_b   1.000
_cell.length_c   1.000
_cell.angle_alpha   90.00
_cell.angle_beta   90.00
_cell.angle_gamma   90.00
#
_symmetry.space_group_name_H-M   'P 1'
#
loop_
_entity.id
_entity.type
_entity.pdbx_description
1 polymer ?
#
loop_
_entity_poly.entity_id
_entity_poly.type
_entity_poly.pdbx_seq_one_letter_code
_entity_poly.pdbx_strand_id
1 'polypeptide(L)'
;MVSVLISAVIAAAGSVYITSKYFKTELPGNDEIGRVAATYLVKKPQYLLEAGKALENLNTNASLERIIPYAPALFETKETPNIGPDNAAVAVVEFFDYQCHFCMKVAPVVESVLSQSSDVKFFFKEFPIFAGSKPVSAMGAATGLHVYQTFGAEAYRKYHNNLMTSAYVFFNNQCEFTLSDLDMVVNKSGFNSSFGDREKGRYENVISGNMQLGEALGINGTPGFIIMNMQKPDAATTSFIPGAVDEATLKYAIQKARGG
;
A
#
# COMPACT_ATOMS: atom_id res chain seq x y z
N MET A 1 69.51 -36.77 31.04
CA MET A 1 68.30 -35.90 31.07
C MET A 1 68.32 -34.75 30.07
N VAL A 2 69.44 -34.09 29.82
CA VAL A 2 69.55 -32.96 28.90
C VAL A 2 69.20 -33.34 27.45
N SER A 3 69.56 -34.52 26.95
CA SER A 3 69.35 -34.97 25.58
C SER A 3 67.86 -35.20 25.24
N VAL A 4 67.04 -35.65 26.18
CA VAL A 4 65.59 -35.88 26.00
C VAL A 4 64.79 -34.55 25.93
N LEU A 5 65.26 -33.59 26.71
CA LEU A 5 64.63 -32.25 26.71
C LEU A 5 64.85 -31.47 25.39
N ILE A 6 66.09 -31.61 24.80
CA ILE A 6 66.40 -30.97 23.54
C ILE A 6 65.63 -31.61 22.38
N SER A 7 65.45 -32.93 22.37
CA SER A 7 64.67 -33.63 21.33
C SER A 7 63.15 -33.21 21.43
N ALA A 8 62.61 -33.06 22.62
CA ALA A 8 61.21 -32.62 22.80
C ALA A 8 60.97 -31.19 22.32
N VAL A 9 61.88 -30.27 22.57
CA VAL A 9 61.82 -28.88 22.14
C VAL A 9 61.93 -28.77 20.59
N ILE A 10 62.80 -29.52 19.98
CA ILE A 10 62.92 -29.55 18.50
C ILE A 10 61.67 -30.14 17.85
N ALA A 11 61.09 -31.19 18.43
CA ALA A 11 59.85 -31.77 17.91
C ALA A 11 58.66 -30.81 18.07
N ALA A 12 58.54 -30.10 19.18
CA ALA A 12 57.51 -29.10 19.39
C ALA A 12 57.68 -27.90 18.47
N ALA A 13 58.88 -27.36 18.31
CA ALA A 13 59.16 -26.25 17.41
C ALA A 13 58.95 -26.64 15.94
N GLY A 14 59.32 -27.87 15.55
CA GLY A 14 59.10 -28.43 14.21
C GLY A 14 57.60 -28.61 13.91
N SER A 15 56.82 -29.08 14.88
CA SER A 15 55.37 -29.23 14.70
C SER A 15 54.67 -27.89 14.56
N VAL A 16 55.04 -26.88 15.37
CA VAL A 16 54.50 -25.51 15.23
C VAL A 16 54.86 -24.87 13.92
N TYR A 17 56.11 -25.06 13.46
CA TYR A 17 56.57 -24.54 12.17
C TYR A 17 55.85 -25.20 10.99
N ILE A 18 55.68 -26.51 11.00
CA ILE A 18 54.92 -27.26 10.00
C ILE A 18 53.47 -26.85 10.00
N THR A 19 52.80 -26.72 11.18
CA THR A 19 51.42 -26.28 11.27
C THR A 19 51.24 -24.86 10.75
N SER A 20 52.14 -23.94 11.10
CA SER A 20 52.08 -22.56 10.60
C SER A 20 52.34 -22.41 9.10
N LYS A 21 53.14 -23.31 8.52
CA LYS A 21 53.47 -23.27 7.10
C LYS A 21 52.49 -24.00 6.20
N TYR A 22 51.88 -25.08 6.69
CA TYR A 22 50.95 -25.91 5.91
C TYR A 22 49.45 -25.71 6.25
N PHE A 23 49.16 -25.10 7.40
CA PHE A 23 47.80 -24.76 7.80
C PHE A 23 47.54 -23.24 7.94
N LYS A 24 48.32 -22.42 7.20
CA LYS A 24 47.83 -21.08 6.89
C LYS A 24 46.62 -21.21 5.95
N THR A 25 45.47 -21.52 6.48
CA THR A 25 44.21 -21.19 5.82
C THR A 25 44.12 -19.67 5.85
N GLU A 26 44.70 -19.02 4.84
CA GLU A 26 44.35 -17.63 4.57
C GLU A 26 42.87 -17.64 4.31
N LEU A 27 42.10 -16.94 5.16
CA LEU A 27 40.67 -16.71 4.92
C LEU A 27 40.58 -16.07 3.54
N PRO A 28 39.70 -16.57 2.65
CA PRO A 28 39.57 -15.99 1.32
C PRO A 28 39.26 -14.48 1.45
N GLY A 29 39.89 -13.70 0.60
CA GLY A 29 39.67 -12.26 0.57
C GLY A 29 38.18 -11.94 0.28
N ASN A 30 37.71 -10.76 0.70
CA ASN A 30 36.33 -10.34 0.50
C ASN A 30 35.84 -10.47 -0.95
N ASP A 31 36.72 -10.22 -1.93
CA ASP A 31 36.38 -10.35 -3.35
C ASP A 31 36.19 -11.82 -3.77
N GLU A 32 36.97 -12.74 -3.21
CA GLU A 32 36.80 -14.16 -3.47
C GLU A 32 35.54 -14.72 -2.82
N ILE A 33 35.24 -14.31 -1.58
CA ILE A 33 34.00 -14.66 -0.91
C ILE A 33 32.81 -14.14 -1.72
N GLY A 34 32.86 -12.87 -2.17
CA GLY A 34 31.82 -12.26 -3.00
C GLY A 34 31.60 -13.01 -4.31
N ARG A 35 32.67 -13.40 -5.00
CA ARG A 35 32.63 -14.19 -6.26
C ARG A 35 32.03 -15.58 -6.06
N VAL A 36 32.42 -16.27 -4.99
CA VAL A 36 31.89 -17.60 -4.66
C VAL A 36 30.40 -17.50 -4.31
N ALA A 37 30.02 -16.53 -3.48
CA ALA A 37 28.62 -16.30 -3.09
C ALA A 37 27.76 -15.96 -4.32
N ALA A 38 28.20 -15.04 -5.18
CA ALA A 38 27.49 -14.69 -6.41
C ALA A 38 27.30 -15.89 -7.33
N THR A 39 28.39 -16.69 -7.54
CA THR A 39 28.34 -17.90 -8.36
C THR A 39 27.38 -18.94 -7.77
N TYR A 40 27.37 -19.10 -6.46
CA TYR A 40 26.47 -20.01 -5.77
C TYR A 40 25.00 -19.59 -5.92
N LEU A 41 24.69 -18.31 -5.71
CA LEU A 41 23.32 -17.76 -5.85
C LEU A 41 22.81 -17.87 -7.29
N VAL A 42 23.67 -17.66 -8.29
CA VAL A 42 23.31 -17.87 -9.71
C VAL A 42 23.00 -19.34 -10.00
N LYS A 43 23.77 -20.28 -9.43
CA LYS A 43 23.52 -21.73 -9.57
C LYS A 43 22.33 -22.23 -8.76
N LYS A 44 21.92 -21.51 -7.72
CA LYS A 44 20.87 -21.86 -6.77
C LYS A 44 19.91 -20.68 -6.56
N PRO A 45 19.19 -20.23 -7.60
CA PRO A 45 18.36 -19.02 -7.54
C PRO A 45 17.20 -19.14 -6.55
N GLN A 46 16.82 -20.35 -6.13
CA GLN A 46 15.81 -20.56 -5.09
C GLN A 46 16.12 -19.83 -3.78
N TYR A 47 17.39 -19.68 -3.40
CA TYR A 47 17.75 -18.94 -2.18
C TYR A 47 17.44 -17.44 -2.27
N LEU A 48 17.55 -16.85 -3.47
CA LEU A 48 17.13 -15.45 -3.68
C LEU A 48 15.60 -15.31 -3.57
N LEU A 49 14.85 -16.29 -4.09
CA LEU A 49 13.39 -16.32 -3.98
C LEU A 49 12.96 -16.53 -2.52
N GLU A 50 13.61 -17.42 -1.78
CA GLU A 50 13.33 -17.66 -0.36
C GLU A 50 13.65 -16.42 0.48
N ALA A 51 14.79 -15.78 0.25
CA ALA A 51 15.17 -14.54 0.93
C ALA A 51 14.20 -13.40 0.58
N GLY A 52 13.78 -13.28 -0.68
CA GLY A 52 12.79 -12.30 -1.12
C GLY A 52 11.45 -12.50 -0.41
N LYS A 53 10.94 -13.73 -0.36
CA LYS A 53 9.70 -14.04 0.38
C LYS A 53 9.81 -13.77 1.88
N ALA A 54 10.95 -14.09 2.49
CA ALA A 54 11.17 -13.80 3.90
C ALA A 54 11.14 -12.29 4.18
N LEU A 55 11.78 -11.49 3.31
CA LEU A 55 11.78 -10.03 3.41
C LEU A 55 10.36 -9.46 3.19
N GLU A 56 9.63 -9.97 2.20
CA GLU A 56 8.24 -9.58 1.93
C GLU A 56 7.33 -9.86 3.15
N ASN A 57 7.46 -11.04 3.76
CA ASN A 57 6.71 -11.38 4.97
C ASN A 57 7.05 -10.46 6.15
N LEU A 58 8.33 -10.11 6.35
CA LEU A 58 8.75 -9.17 7.39
C LEU A 58 8.14 -7.79 7.16
N ASN A 59 8.19 -7.28 5.92
CA ASN A 59 7.63 -5.99 5.56
C ASN A 59 6.10 -5.97 5.70
N THR A 60 5.44 -7.05 5.31
CA THR A 60 3.98 -7.20 5.46
C THR A 60 3.59 -7.19 6.94
N ASN A 61 4.24 -7.98 7.78
CA ASN A 61 3.96 -8.03 9.21
C ASN A 61 4.18 -6.66 9.87
N ALA A 62 5.28 -5.99 9.58
CA ALA A 62 5.56 -4.65 10.09
C ALA A 62 4.51 -3.62 9.64
N SER A 63 3.98 -3.75 8.42
CA SER A 63 2.89 -2.90 7.93
C SER A 63 1.59 -3.19 8.67
N LEU A 64 1.24 -4.46 8.88
CA LEU A 64 0.02 -4.83 9.60
C LEU A 64 0.06 -4.40 11.06
N GLU A 65 1.19 -4.58 11.75
CA GLU A 65 1.39 -4.11 13.12
C GLU A 65 1.17 -2.60 13.25
N ARG A 66 1.57 -1.83 12.24
CA ARG A 66 1.36 -0.39 12.18
C ARG A 66 -0.10 -0.03 11.88
N ILE A 67 -0.79 -0.77 10.99
CA ILE A 67 -2.13 -0.47 10.50
C ILE A 67 -3.22 -0.83 11.51
N ILE A 68 -3.15 -2.01 12.12
CA ILE A 68 -4.21 -2.56 12.98
C ILE A 68 -4.65 -1.60 14.10
N PRO A 69 -3.75 -0.90 14.81
CA PRO A 69 -4.16 0.04 15.87
C PRO A 69 -5.00 1.22 15.36
N TYR A 70 -4.96 1.52 14.07
CA TYR A 70 -5.74 2.60 13.45
C TYR A 70 -7.12 2.17 12.94
N ALA A 71 -7.56 0.93 13.22
CA ALA A 71 -8.88 0.46 12.80
C ALA A 71 -10.03 1.43 13.11
N PRO A 72 -10.11 2.08 14.30
CA PRO A 72 -11.16 3.07 14.58
C PRO A 72 -11.15 4.26 13.62
N ALA A 73 -9.97 4.76 13.23
CA ALA A 73 -9.83 5.87 12.29
C ALA A 73 -10.11 5.45 10.84
N LEU A 74 -9.79 4.19 10.50
CA LEU A 74 -10.08 3.62 9.18
C LEU A 74 -11.59 3.48 8.95
N PHE A 75 -12.34 3.10 9.97
CA PHE A 75 -13.78 2.82 9.91
C PHE A 75 -14.66 4.01 10.34
N GLU A 76 -14.07 5.19 10.50
CA GLU A 76 -14.81 6.40 10.79
C GLU A 76 -15.81 6.69 9.65
N THR A 77 -17.10 6.84 9.97
CA THR A 77 -18.20 6.95 8.99
C THR A 77 -18.79 8.34 8.86
N LYS A 78 -18.57 9.21 9.84
CA LYS A 78 -19.24 10.52 9.91
C LYS A 78 -18.82 11.45 8.76
N GLU A 79 -17.52 11.46 8.46
CA GLU A 79 -16.95 12.36 7.46
C GLU A 79 -16.32 11.60 6.27
N THR A 80 -16.16 10.28 6.40
CA THR A 80 -15.59 9.43 5.36
C THR A 80 -16.69 8.89 4.45
N PRO A 81 -16.66 9.14 3.15
CA PRO A 81 -17.55 8.47 2.21
C PRO A 81 -17.46 6.96 2.35
N ASN A 82 -18.60 6.31 2.53
CA ASN A 82 -18.66 4.87 2.67
C ASN A 82 -19.93 4.29 2.03
N ILE A 83 -19.81 3.06 1.52
CA ILE A 83 -20.88 2.37 0.80
C ILE A 83 -20.90 0.91 1.27
N GLY A 84 -22.07 0.41 1.57
CA GLY A 84 -22.31 -0.93 2.09
C GLY A 84 -23.11 -0.91 3.39
N PRO A 85 -23.44 -2.10 3.92
CA PRO A 85 -24.32 -2.21 5.09
C PRO A 85 -23.63 -1.74 6.37
N ASP A 86 -24.41 -1.19 7.31
CA ASP A 86 -23.86 -0.72 8.59
C ASP A 86 -23.39 -1.85 9.50
N ASN A 87 -23.91 -3.05 9.31
CA ASN A 87 -23.52 -4.24 10.07
C ASN A 87 -22.50 -5.10 9.33
N ALA A 88 -21.80 -4.56 8.33
CA ALA A 88 -20.73 -5.27 7.63
C ALA A 88 -19.66 -5.76 8.61
N ALA A 89 -19.23 -6.99 8.43
CA ALA A 89 -18.11 -7.54 9.20
C ALA A 89 -16.74 -7.25 8.56
N VAL A 90 -16.73 -6.90 7.28
CA VAL A 90 -15.51 -6.65 6.50
C VAL A 90 -15.54 -5.25 5.92
N ALA A 91 -14.41 -4.54 6.07
CA ALA A 91 -14.15 -3.26 5.42
C ALA A 91 -13.12 -3.41 4.30
N VAL A 92 -13.35 -2.66 3.22
CA VAL A 92 -12.35 -2.30 2.21
C VAL A 92 -12.14 -0.78 2.32
N VAL A 93 -10.93 -0.36 2.68
CA VAL A 93 -10.56 1.06 2.78
C VAL A 93 -9.62 1.38 1.65
N GLU A 94 -9.98 2.32 0.79
CA GLU A 94 -9.16 2.80 -0.32
C GLU A 94 -8.67 4.22 -0.04
N PHE A 95 -7.35 4.42 -0.09
CA PHE A 95 -6.71 5.74 -0.16
C PHE A 95 -6.41 6.05 -1.61
N PHE A 96 -6.97 7.11 -2.15
CA PHE A 96 -6.92 7.37 -3.58
C PHE A 96 -6.83 8.86 -3.92
N ASP A 97 -6.48 9.15 -5.16
CA ASP A 97 -6.44 10.49 -5.74
C ASP A 97 -7.03 10.48 -7.16
N TYR A 98 -7.94 11.40 -7.46
CA TYR A 98 -8.59 11.51 -8.77
C TYR A 98 -7.64 11.84 -9.92
N GLN A 99 -6.43 12.31 -9.63
CA GLN A 99 -5.39 12.60 -10.63
C GLN A 99 -4.29 11.53 -10.68
N CYS A 100 -4.48 10.42 -9.95
CA CYS A 100 -3.61 9.26 -10.00
C CYS A 100 -4.06 8.29 -11.10
N HIS A 101 -3.20 8.06 -12.08
CA HIS A 101 -3.47 7.12 -13.19
C HIS A 101 -3.85 5.71 -12.71
N PHE A 102 -3.13 5.20 -11.70
CA PHE A 102 -3.41 3.87 -11.17
C PHE A 102 -4.76 3.80 -10.42
N CYS A 103 -5.19 4.89 -9.77
CA CYS A 103 -6.54 4.98 -9.17
C CYS A 103 -7.62 4.97 -10.26
N MET A 104 -7.44 5.78 -11.31
CA MET A 104 -8.37 5.79 -12.45
C MET A 104 -8.51 4.41 -13.09
N LYS A 105 -7.38 3.68 -13.23
CA LYS A 105 -7.34 2.34 -13.82
C LYS A 105 -8.03 1.29 -12.95
N VAL A 106 -7.91 1.39 -11.63
CA VAL A 106 -8.47 0.39 -10.69
C VAL A 106 -9.93 0.67 -10.33
N ALA A 107 -10.43 1.89 -10.49
CA ALA A 107 -11.80 2.27 -10.12
C ALA A 107 -12.89 1.33 -10.69
N PRO A 108 -12.84 0.85 -11.95
CA PRO A 108 -13.80 -0.14 -12.45
C PRO A 108 -13.72 -1.48 -11.70
N VAL A 109 -12.55 -1.89 -11.22
CA VAL A 109 -12.37 -3.12 -10.43
C VAL A 109 -13.02 -2.95 -9.07
N VAL A 110 -12.78 -1.81 -8.40
CA VAL A 110 -13.40 -1.50 -7.10
C VAL A 110 -14.92 -1.48 -7.24
N GLU A 111 -15.45 -0.82 -8.26
CA GLU A 111 -16.89 -0.76 -8.54
C GLU A 111 -17.49 -2.15 -8.81
N SER A 112 -16.79 -3.00 -9.57
CA SER A 112 -17.21 -4.38 -9.83
C SER A 112 -17.31 -5.19 -8.53
N VAL A 113 -16.28 -5.12 -7.68
CA VAL A 113 -16.25 -5.87 -6.41
C VAL A 113 -17.27 -5.32 -5.43
N LEU A 114 -17.42 -3.99 -5.33
CA LEU A 114 -18.42 -3.34 -4.49
C LEU A 114 -19.85 -3.82 -4.87
N SER A 115 -20.17 -3.82 -6.15
CA SER A 115 -21.49 -4.24 -6.65
C SER A 115 -21.81 -5.71 -6.37
N GLN A 116 -20.78 -6.56 -6.21
CA GLN A 116 -20.91 -7.99 -5.99
C GLN A 116 -20.79 -8.40 -4.50
N SER A 117 -20.47 -7.45 -3.60
CA SER A 117 -20.13 -7.72 -2.19
C SER A 117 -21.11 -7.02 -1.25
N SER A 118 -22.34 -7.53 -1.17
CA SER A 118 -23.43 -6.92 -0.38
C SER A 118 -23.23 -6.97 1.14
N ASP A 119 -22.23 -7.70 1.63
CA ASP A 119 -21.87 -7.88 3.04
C ASP A 119 -20.58 -7.12 3.44
N VAL A 120 -20.01 -6.33 2.54
CA VAL A 120 -18.76 -5.58 2.72
C VAL A 120 -19.04 -4.09 2.72
N LYS A 121 -18.38 -3.35 3.60
CA LYS A 121 -18.42 -1.88 3.62
C LYS A 121 -17.14 -1.30 3.03
N PHE A 122 -17.31 -0.45 2.03
CA PHE A 122 -16.22 0.25 1.36
C PHE A 122 -16.09 1.65 1.93
N PHE A 123 -14.87 2.07 2.30
CA PHE A 123 -14.52 3.39 2.79
C PHE A 123 -13.57 4.06 1.81
N PHE A 124 -13.90 5.28 1.42
CA PHE A 124 -13.14 6.04 0.44
C PHE A 124 -12.42 7.19 1.15
N LYS A 125 -11.11 7.05 1.33
CA LYS A 125 -10.26 8.08 1.94
C LYS A 125 -9.72 8.99 0.86
N GLU A 126 -10.31 10.17 0.72
CA GLU A 126 -9.80 11.22 -0.16
C GLU A 126 -8.37 11.57 0.24
N PHE A 127 -7.42 11.26 -0.63
CA PHE A 127 -5.98 11.32 -0.35
C PHE A 127 -5.23 12.00 -1.49
N PRO A 128 -5.44 13.32 -1.71
CA PRO A 128 -5.00 14.05 -2.88
C PRO A 128 -3.49 14.35 -2.87
N ILE A 129 -2.66 13.34 -3.12
CA ILE A 129 -1.19 13.45 -3.12
C ILE A 129 -0.65 14.37 -4.23
N PHE A 130 -1.43 14.60 -5.29
CA PHE A 130 -1.07 15.48 -6.40
C PHE A 130 -1.58 16.92 -6.23
N ALA A 131 -2.20 17.28 -5.09
CA ALA A 131 -2.78 18.61 -4.85
C ALA A 131 -1.81 19.78 -5.09
N GLY A 132 -0.52 19.58 -4.82
CA GLY A 132 0.51 20.60 -5.03
C GLY A 132 0.83 20.91 -6.49
N SER A 133 0.53 19.99 -7.43
CA SER A 133 0.84 20.14 -8.86
C SER A 133 -0.40 20.08 -9.75
N LYS A 134 -1.51 19.52 -9.27
CA LYS A 134 -2.75 19.32 -10.04
C LYS A 134 -3.95 19.83 -9.21
N PRO A 135 -4.49 21.00 -9.52
CA PRO A 135 -5.60 21.60 -8.75
C PRO A 135 -6.84 20.70 -8.64
N VAL A 136 -7.12 19.88 -9.67
CA VAL A 136 -8.26 18.94 -9.68
C VAL A 136 -8.12 17.87 -8.59
N SER A 137 -6.90 17.49 -8.19
CA SER A 137 -6.70 16.51 -7.12
C SER A 137 -7.36 16.98 -5.81
N ALA A 138 -7.04 18.18 -5.33
CA ALA A 138 -7.64 18.73 -4.11
C ALA A 138 -9.12 19.11 -4.29
N MET A 139 -9.48 19.72 -5.43
CA MET A 139 -10.86 20.15 -5.68
C MET A 139 -11.78 18.95 -5.89
N GLY A 140 -11.34 17.91 -6.58
CA GLY A 140 -12.09 16.67 -6.75
C GLY A 140 -12.38 15.99 -5.43
N ALA A 141 -11.37 15.91 -4.53
CA ALA A 141 -11.54 15.40 -3.18
C ALA A 141 -12.57 16.19 -2.36
N ALA A 142 -12.43 17.52 -2.31
CA ALA A 142 -13.38 18.38 -1.59
C ALA A 142 -14.81 18.28 -2.16
N THR A 143 -14.94 18.20 -3.49
CA THR A 143 -16.24 18.00 -4.16
C THR A 143 -16.85 16.66 -3.80
N GLY A 144 -16.07 15.59 -3.77
CA GLY A 144 -16.52 14.24 -3.36
C GLY A 144 -17.09 14.25 -1.95
N LEU A 145 -16.35 14.84 -1.00
CA LEU A 145 -16.82 14.98 0.39
C LEU A 145 -18.12 15.78 0.48
N HIS A 146 -18.25 16.87 -0.29
CA HIS A 146 -19.48 17.66 -0.33
C HIS A 146 -20.65 16.85 -0.89
N VAL A 147 -20.46 16.17 -2.01
CA VAL A 147 -21.50 15.32 -2.61
C VAL A 147 -21.96 14.26 -1.62
N TYR A 148 -21.02 13.61 -0.93
CA TYR A 148 -21.34 12.62 0.09
C TYR A 148 -22.20 13.21 1.23
N GLN A 149 -21.73 14.30 1.80
CA GLN A 149 -22.41 14.92 2.96
C GLN A 149 -23.75 15.54 2.62
N THR A 150 -23.94 16.00 1.38
CA THR A 150 -25.15 16.68 0.95
C THR A 150 -26.18 15.73 0.37
N PHE A 151 -25.74 14.74 -0.41
CA PHE A 151 -26.60 13.90 -1.23
C PHE A 151 -26.48 12.39 -0.91
N GLY A 152 -25.55 12.01 -0.01
CA GLY A 152 -25.40 10.65 0.48
C GLY A 152 -24.55 9.73 -0.39
N ALA A 153 -24.50 8.46 0.02
CA ALA A 153 -23.56 7.45 -0.50
C ALA A 153 -23.71 7.16 -2.00
N GLU A 154 -24.94 6.98 -2.49
CA GLU A 154 -25.18 6.68 -3.90
C GLU A 154 -24.83 7.86 -4.83
N ALA A 155 -25.04 9.08 -4.38
CA ALA A 155 -24.62 10.28 -5.09
C ALA A 155 -23.10 10.36 -5.17
N TYR A 156 -22.42 10.07 -4.06
CA TYR A 156 -20.96 9.99 -4.02
C TYR A 156 -20.43 8.91 -4.96
N ARG A 157 -20.98 7.70 -4.93
CA ARG A 157 -20.61 6.60 -5.82
C ARG A 157 -20.68 7.00 -7.29
N LYS A 158 -21.79 7.66 -7.67
CA LYS A 158 -21.98 8.16 -9.04
C LYS A 158 -20.94 9.22 -9.40
N TYR A 159 -20.71 10.19 -8.52
CA TYR A 159 -19.69 11.22 -8.71
C TYR A 159 -18.29 10.62 -8.86
N HIS A 160 -17.90 9.79 -7.91
CA HIS A 160 -16.59 9.14 -7.89
C HIS A 160 -16.31 8.37 -9.19
N ASN A 161 -17.23 7.51 -9.62
CA ASN A 161 -17.08 6.71 -10.83
C ASN A 161 -17.03 7.58 -12.09
N ASN A 162 -17.87 8.61 -12.17
CA ASN A 162 -17.88 9.53 -13.30
C ASN A 162 -16.57 10.33 -13.40
N LEU A 163 -16.04 10.79 -12.27
CA LEU A 163 -14.80 11.56 -12.25
C LEU A 163 -13.60 10.68 -12.61
N MET A 164 -13.48 9.49 -11.99
CA MET A 164 -12.41 8.53 -12.31
C MET A 164 -12.43 8.14 -13.80
N THR A 165 -13.61 7.85 -14.34
CA THR A 165 -13.76 7.48 -15.77
C THR A 165 -13.40 8.63 -16.70
N SER A 166 -13.88 9.85 -16.39
CA SER A 166 -13.60 11.02 -17.22
C SER A 166 -12.11 11.37 -17.18
N ALA A 167 -11.50 11.40 -16.00
CA ALA A 167 -10.07 11.66 -15.85
C ALA A 167 -9.22 10.61 -16.58
N TYR A 168 -9.64 9.33 -16.58
CA TYR A 168 -8.95 8.25 -17.30
C TYR A 168 -9.00 8.44 -18.81
N VAL A 169 -10.13 8.90 -19.37
CA VAL A 169 -10.26 9.21 -20.80
C VAL A 169 -9.31 10.33 -21.20
N PHE A 170 -9.24 11.41 -20.42
CA PHE A 170 -8.32 12.52 -20.66
C PHE A 170 -6.87 12.06 -20.60
N PHE A 171 -6.52 11.29 -19.58
CA PHE A 171 -5.17 10.75 -19.41
C PHE A 171 -4.74 9.90 -20.63
N ASN A 172 -5.59 8.98 -21.10
CA ASN A 172 -5.29 8.12 -22.24
C ASN A 172 -5.14 8.90 -23.57
N ASN A 173 -5.85 10.02 -23.70
CA ASN A 173 -5.73 10.92 -24.83
C ASN A 173 -4.59 11.95 -24.66
N GLN A 174 -3.77 11.84 -23.63
CA GLN A 174 -2.69 12.77 -23.30
C GLN A 174 -3.16 14.23 -23.15
N CYS A 175 -4.41 14.41 -22.69
CA CYS A 175 -5.00 15.71 -22.42
C CYS A 175 -4.96 16.00 -20.93
N GLU A 176 -4.77 17.27 -20.58
CA GLU A 176 -4.89 17.73 -19.20
C GLU A 176 -6.36 17.72 -18.79
N PHE A 177 -6.66 17.20 -17.60
CA PHE A 177 -7.98 17.27 -16.98
C PHE A 177 -8.03 18.49 -16.06
N THR A 178 -8.84 19.48 -16.43
CA THR A 178 -8.89 20.82 -15.82
C THR A 178 -10.02 20.96 -14.80
N LEU A 179 -10.06 22.06 -14.06
CA LEU A 179 -11.19 22.41 -13.18
C LEU A 179 -12.50 22.60 -13.97
N SER A 180 -12.43 23.10 -15.21
CA SER A 180 -13.61 23.20 -16.08
C SER A 180 -14.17 21.81 -16.44
N ASP A 181 -13.30 20.82 -16.63
CA ASP A 181 -13.72 19.44 -16.91
C ASP A 181 -14.34 18.80 -15.65
N LEU A 182 -13.81 19.12 -14.47
CA LEU A 182 -14.43 18.72 -13.20
C LEU A 182 -15.85 19.29 -13.06
N ASP A 183 -16.05 20.58 -13.35
CA ASP A 183 -17.37 21.21 -13.33
C ASP A 183 -18.35 20.53 -14.31
N MET A 184 -17.88 20.16 -15.49
CA MET A 184 -18.69 19.40 -16.45
C MET A 184 -19.10 18.02 -15.90
N VAL A 185 -18.19 17.32 -15.22
CA VAL A 185 -18.47 16.02 -14.59
C VAL A 185 -19.51 16.19 -13.47
N VAL A 186 -19.36 17.20 -12.61
CA VAL A 186 -20.30 17.51 -11.51
C VAL A 186 -21.69 17.74 -12.08
N ASN A 187 -21.82 18.62 -13.08
CA ASN A 187 -23.10 18.94 -13.73
C ASN A 187 -23.73 17.71 -14.40
N LYS A 188 -22.94 16.93 -15.14
CA LYS A 188 -23.39 15.69 -15.79
C LYS A 188 -23.82 14.62 -14.78
N SER A 189 -23.26 14.64 -13.59
CA SER A 189 -23.64 13.76 -12.50
C SER A 189 -24.95 14.18 -11.84
N GLY A 190 -25.51 15.34 -12.22
CA GLY A 190 -26.78 15.87 -11.69
C GLY A 190 -26.63 16.73 -10.44
N PHE A 191 -25.40 17.17 -10.14
CA PHE A 191 -25.12 18.07 -9.02
C PHE A 191 -24.90 19.50 -9.54
N ASN A 192 -25.25 20.50 -8.73
CA ASN A 192 -25.03 21.89 -9.11
C ASN A 192 -23.57 22.27 -8.82
N SER A 193 -22.86 22.80 -9.83
CA SER A 193 -21.44 23.15 -9.77
C SER A 193 -21.12 24.46 -9.03
N SER A 194 -22.04 25.01 -8.25
CA SER A 194 -21.73 26.21 -7.43
C SER A 194 -20.72 25.92 -6.30
N PHE A 195 -19.77 25.03 -6.60
CA PHE A 195 -18.69 24.59 -5.75
C PHE A 195 -17.54 25.59 -5.86
N GLY A 196 -17.41 26.46 -4.89
CA GLY A 196 -16.36 27.47 -4.86
C GLY A 196 -15.33 27.23 -3.78
N ASP A 197 -14.37 28.15 -3.66
CA ASP A 197 -13.29 28.09 -2.65
C ASP A 197 -13.77 27.94 -1.20
N ARG A 198 -15.02 28.31 -0.89
CA ARG A 198 -15.61 28.11 0.44
C ARG A 198 -15.75 26.64 0.83
N GLU A 199 -16.19 25.81 -0.11
CA GLU A 199 -16.38 24.38 0.13
C GLU A 199 -15.05 23.66 0.26
N LYS A 200 -14.05 24.09 -0.51
CA LYS A 200 -12.67 23.57 -0.40
C LYS A 200 -12.16 23.71 1.04
N GLY A 201 -12.26 24.91 1.64
CA GLY A 201 -11.85 25.15 3.03
C GLY A 201 -12.65 24.36 4.07
N ARG A 202 -13.93 24.08 3.79
CA ARG A 202 -14.80 23.30 4.69
C ARG A 202 -14.30 21.87 4.89
N TYR A 203 -13.73 21.23 3.86
CA TYR A 203 -13.29 19.84 3.89
C TYR A 203 -11.79 19.67 4.11
N GLU A 204 -11.07 20.77 4.28
CA GLU A 204 -9.62 20.79 4.43
C GLU A 204 -9.16 19.95 5.65
N ASN A 205 -9.90 20.01 6.77
CA ASN A 205 -9.59 19.22 7.95
C ASN A 205 -9.76 17.71 7.71
N VAL A 206 -10.76 17.28 6.94
CA VAL A 206 -11.00 15.87 6.61
C VAL A 206 -9.88 15.36 5.69
N ILE A 207 -9.56 16.13 4.65
CA ILE A 207 -8.48 15.80 3.71
C ILE A 207 -7.14 15.75 4.44
N SER A 208 -6.83 16.77 5.26
CA SER A 208 -5.60 16.81 6.06
C SER A 208 -5.53 15.62 7.03
N GLY A 209 -6.65 15.26 7.68
CA GLY A 209 -6.74 14.08 8.53
C GLY A 209 -6.45 12.78 7.76
N ASN A 210 -6.99 12.63 6.55
CA ASN A 210 -6.68 11.47 5.70
C ASN A 210 -5.21 11.45 5.27
N MET A 211 -4.62 12.62 4.96
CA MET A 211 -3.19 12.72 4.62
C MET A 211 -2.31 12.30 5.81
N GLN A 212 -2.60 12.78 7.01
CA GLN A 212 -1.88 12.40 8.23
C GLN A 212 -2.08 10.91 8.57
N LEU A 213 -3.30 10.39 8.40
CA LEU A 213 -3.58 8.97 8.61
C LEU A 213 -2.78 8.12 7.62
N GLY A 214 -2.79 8.45 6.33
CA GLY A 214 -2.03 7.72 5.32
C GLY A 214 -0.52 7.72 5.62
N GLU A 215 0.04 8.85 6.03
CA GLU A 215 1.45 8.96 6.46
C GLU A 215 1.74 8.04 7.67
N ALA A 216 0.90 8.10 8.71
CA ALA A 216 1.04 7.25 9.90
C ALA A 216 0.96 5.75 9.58
N LEU A 217 0.16 5.37 8.59
CA LEU A 217 0.04 4.00 8.09
C LEU A 217 1.19 3.59 7.16
N GLY A 218 2.02 4.53 6.71
CA GLY A 218 3.10 4.31 5.74
C GLY A 218 2.58 4.14 4.31
N ILE A 219 1.46 4.75 3.98
CA ILE A 219 0.92 4.81 2.61
C ILE A 219 1.65 5.91 1.86
N ASN A 220 2.58 5.54 0.99
CA ASN A 220 3.46 6.47 0.27
C ASN A 220 3.01 6.76 -1.17
N GLY A 221 1.85 6.27 -1.57
CA GLY A 221 1.30 6.42 -2.92
C GLY A 221 -0.12 5.93 -3.03
N THR A 222 -0.75 6.22 -4.16
CA THR A 222 -2.13 5.81 -4.46
C THR A 222 -2.21 4.90 -5.69
N PRO A 223 -3.21 4.01 -5.74
CA PRO A 223 -4.11 3.66 -4.65
C PRO A 223 -3.41 2.86 -3.55
N GLY A 224 -3.94 2.90 -2.33
CA GLY A 224 -3.57 2.01 -1.24
C GLY A 224 -4.82 1.37 -0.65
N PHE A 225 -4.84 0.04 -0.52
CA PHE A 225 -6.01 -0.68 0.00
C PHE A 225 -5.69 -1.34 1.33
N ILE A 226 -6.59 -1.20 2.30
CA ILE A 226 -6.59 -1.94 3.55
C ILE A 226 -7.90 -2.71 3.62
N ILE A 227 -7.81 -4.04 3.71
CA ILE A 227 -8.96 -4.92 3.84
C ILE A 227 -8.87 -5.57 5.21
N MET A 228 -9.93 -5.48 6.02
CA MET A 228 -9.86 -5.84 7.42
C MET A 228 -11.21 -6.34 7.95
N ASN A 229 -11.16 -7.29 8.88
CA ASN A 229 -12.33 -7.62 9.70
C ASN A 229 -12.60 -6.47 10.67
N MET A 230 -13.83 -5.92 10.66
CA MET A 230 -14.21 -4.77 11.48
C MET A 230 -14.46 -5.13 12.95
N GLN A 231 -14.86 -6.37 13.20
CA GLN A 231 -15.19 -6.85 14.56
C GLN A 231 -13.96 -7.33 15.32
N LYS A 232 -13.01 -7.94 14.59
CA LYS A 232 -11.78 -8.47 15.15
C LYS A 232 -10.60 -8.16 14.22
N PRO A 233 -10.10 -6.90 14.23
CA PRO A 233 -8.92 -6.52 13.46
C PRO A 233 -7.68 -7.25 13.98
N ASP A 234 -7.11 -8.14 13.17
CA ASP A 234 -5.85 -8.82 13.47
C ASP A 234 -5.03 -9.09 12.20
N ALA A 235 -3.79 -9.55 12.34
CA ALA A 235 -2.92 -9.80 11.21
C ALA A 235 -3.40 -10.94 10.30
N ALA A 236 -4.12 -11.92 10.85
CA ALA A 236 -4.64 -13.05 10.08
C ALA A 236 -5.78 -12.62 9.14
N THR A 237 -6.58 -11.64 9.55
CA THR A 237 -7.75 -11.13 8.84
C THR A 237 -7.54 -9.78 8.17
N THR A 238 -6.31 -9.23 8.23
CA THR A 238 -5.98 -7.95 7.60
C THR A 238 -5.08 -8.17 6.38
N SER A 239 -5.31 -7.38 5.35
CA SER A 239 -4.45 -7.26 4.17
C SER A 239 -4.16 -5.81 3.88
N PHE A 240 -2.91 -5.49 3.53
CA PHE A 240 -2.51 -4.21 2.97
C PHE A 240 -1.99 -4.43 1.56
N ILE A 241 -2.55 -3.73 0.59
CA ILE A 241 -2.18 -3.81 -0.83
C ILE A 241 -1.74 -2.43 -1.28
N PRO A 242 -0.43 -2.16 -1.41
CA PRO A 242 0.08 -0.92 -1.97
C PRO A 242 -0.01 -0.95 -3.50
N GLY A 243 -0.70 0.02 -4.09
CA GLY A 243 -0.85 0.15 -5.54
C GLY A 243 -2.11 -0.50 -6.11
N ALA A 244 -2.17 -0.53 -7.44
CA ALA A 244 -3.33 -1.07 -8.15
C ALA A 244 -3.49 -2.58 -7.93
N VAL A 245 -4.73 -3.01 -7.82
CA VAL A 245 -5.13 -4.39 -7.52
C VAL A 245 -6.05 -4.92 -8.62
N ASP A 246 -5.96 -6.21 -8.92
CA ASP A 246 -6.96 -6.88 -9.75
C ASP A 246 -8.15 -7.40 -8.92
N GLU A 247 -9.23 -7.77 -9.61
CA GLU A 247 -10.47 -8.21 -8.99
C GLU A 247 -10.27 -9.50 -8.16
N ALA A 248 -9.46 -10.44 -8.64
CA ALA A 248 -9.22 -11.72 -7.97
C ALA A 248 -8.48 -11.50 -6.64
N THR A 249 -7.45 -10.65 -6.66
CA THR A 249 -6.66 -10.31 -5.47
C THR A 249 -7.49 -9.55 -4.44
N LEU A 250 -8.34 -8.60 -4.87
CA LEU A 250 -9.22 -7.87 -3.96
C LEU A 250 -10.26 -8.80 -3.32
N LYS A 251 -10.88 -9.68 -4.10
CA LYS A 251 -11.82 -10.70 -3.60
C LYS A 251 -11.15 -11.68 -2.64
N TYR A 252 -9.93 -12.10 -2.93
CA TYR A 252 -9.16 -12.96 -2.03
C TYR A 252 -8.89 -12.27 -0.67
N ALA A 253 -8.50 -11.00 -0.69
CA ALA A 253 -8.29 -10.23 0.53
C ALA A 253 -9.57 -10.06 1.35
N ILE A 254 -10.73 -9.85 0.69
CA ILE A 254 -12.03 -9.82 1.34
C ILE A 254 -12.37 -11.19 1.97
N GLN A 255 -12.12 -12.29 1.25
CA GLN A 255 -12.35 -13.62 1.78
C GLN A 255 -11.47 -13.89 3.02
N LYS A 256 -10.19 -13.53 2.96
CA LYS A 256 -9.28 -13.60 4.12
C LYS A 256 -9.83 -12.80 5.32
N ALA A 257 -10.38 -11.62 5.09
CA ALA A 257 -10.95 -10.78 6.15
C ALA A 257 -12.24 -11.37 6.77
N ARG A 258 -12.95 -12.24 6.07
CA ARG A 258 -14.09 -13.01 6.60
C ARG A 258 -13.66 -14.12 7.57
N GLY A 259 -12.39 -14.45 7.62
CA GLY A 259 -11.84 -15.52 8.48
C GLY A 259 -11.51 -16.81 7.73
N GLY A 260 -11.29 -16.75 6.41
CA GLY A 260 -10.90 -17.87 5.55
C GLY A 260 -12.05 -18.46 4.78
#